data_ad9b8cb2308992e60133bd16b74667d5
#
_entry.id   ad9b8cb2308992e60133bd16b74667d5
#
_cell.length_a   1.000
_cell.length_b   1.000
_cell.length_c   1.000
_cell.angle_alpha   90.00
_cell.angle_beta   90.00
_cell.angle_gamma   90.00
#
_symmetry.space_group_name_H-M   'P 1'
#
loop_
_entity.id
_entity.type
_entity.pdbx_description
1 polymer ?
#
loop_
_entity_poly.entity_id
_entity_poly.type
_entity_poly.pdbx_seq_one_letter_code
_entity_poly.pdbx_strand_id
1 'polypeptide(L)'
;PAPDGKGKRSVLARSLDADRDGHPEEVRYLDEKTAQLVRVDEDRDYDGRFDVWSRYEAGALAVRELDENGDGKPDAWERYANGRMVSREVDRDGNGARDAFYLYQADALVEERHDTSGDGKVDRIVRYQGRRLTATEEDRDGDGQLDSWSSYGLDANGVEVVVRVERDAKGDGRPDVFESFEQQDGKTVLVRREEDVNQDGSADVISIYDKGKLVKREITDPSLTPL
;
A
#
# COMPACT_ATOMS: atom_id res chain seq x y z
N PRO A 1 -3.30 24.49 -13.57
CA PRO A 1 -3.44 25.62 -12.69
C PRO A 1 -2.53 25.43 -11.48
N ALA A 2 -1.60 26.38 -11.26
CA ALA A 2 -0.67 26.31 -10.15
C ALA A 2 -1.41 26.54 -8.82
N PRO A 3 -1.29 25.64 -7.84
CA PRO A 3 -1.84 25.85 -6.53
C PRO A 3 -0.72 26.21 -5.56
N ASP A 4 -0.29 27.41 -5.50
CA ASP A 4 0.33 27.99 -4.31
C ASP A 4 0.83 29.40 -4.61
N GLY A 5 0.34 30.33 -3.82
CA GLY A 5 0.56 31.77 -3.87
C GLY A 5 2.00 32.23 -3.63
N LYS A 6 2.99 31.58 -4.25
CA LYS A 6 4.36 32.06 -4.37
C LYS A 6 4.53 32.68 -5.76
N GLY A 7 4.91 33.94 -5.83
CA GLY A 7 4.96 34.78 -7.02
C GLY A 7 5.47 34.05 -8.26
N LYS A 8 4.94 34.41 -9.44
CA LYS A 8 5.31 33.83 -10.74
C LYS A 8 6.83 33.77 -10.87
N ARG A 9 7.40 32.57 -10.84
CA ARG A 9 8.80 32.34 -11.18
C ARG A 9 8.93 32.47 -12.70
N SER A 10 9.83 33.31 -13.17
CA SER A 10 10.21 33.29 -14.57
C SER A 10 11.06 32.07 -14.84
N VAL A 11 10.72 31.31 -15.86
CA VAL A 11 11.43 30.09 -16.26
C VAL A 11 11.90 30.17 -17.70
N LEU A 12 13.11 29.69 -17.96
CA LEU A 12 13.67 29.49 -19.29
C LEU A 12 13.40 28.04 -19.70
N ALA A 13 12.70 27.84 -20.82
CA ALA A 13 12.49 26.50 -21.40
C ALA A 13 13.58 26.20 -22.43
N ARG A 14 14.05 24.96 -22.44
CA ARG A 14 14.92 24.36 -23.48
C ARG A 14 14.31 23.05 -23.93
N SER A 15 14.12 22.89 -25.22
CA SER A 15 13.55 21.67 -25.81
C SER A 15 14.60 20.89 -26.61
N LEU A 16 14.41 19.57 -26.64
CA LEU A 16 15.12 18.64 -27.50
C LEU A 16 14.07 17.92 -28.34
N ASP A 17 14.14 18.08 -29.66
CA ASP A 17 13.38 17.38 -30.68
C ASP A 17 14.38 16.47 -31.40
N ALA A 18 14.45 15.19 -30.98
CA ALA A 18 15.51 14.29 -31.38
C ALA A 18 15.25 13.64 -32.74
N ASP A 19 14.01 13.36 -33.08
CA ASP A 19 13.60 12.79 -34.36
C ASP A 19 13.22 13.85 -35.41
N ARG A 20 13.06 15.11 -34.99
CA ARG A 20 12.79 16.29 -35.84
C ARG A 20 11.40 16.27 -36.48
N ASP A 21 10.43 15.75 -35.76
CA ASP A 21 9.04 15.74 -36.21
C ASP A 21 8.27 17.02 -35.81
N GLY A 22 8.88 17.88 -35.00
CA GLY A 22 8.34 19.14 -34.50
C GLY A 22 7.68 19.05 -33.12
N HIS A 23 7.67 17.85 -32.52
CA HIS A 23 7.24 17.59 -31.15
C HIS A 23 8.47 17.26 -30.30
N PRO A 24 8.78 18.01 -29.24
CA PRO A 24 9.99 17.74 -28.47
C PRO A 24 9.80 16.55 -27.52
N GLU A 25 10.77 15.62 -27.51
CA GLU A 25 10.81 14.49 -26.58
C GLU A 25 11.22 14.94 -25.16
N GLU A 26 11.83 16.08 -25.04
CA GLU A 26 12.20 16.61 -23.73
C GLU A 26 12.10 18.14 -23.69
N VAL A 27 11.47 18.66 -22.63
CA VAL A 27 11.49 20.09 -22.32
C VAL A 27 11.98 20.30 -20.90
N ARG A 28 13.10 21.01 -20.76
CA ARG A 28 13.67 21.41 -19.47
C ARG A 28 13.33 22.85 -19.15
N TYR A 29 12.80 23.06 -17.96
CA TYR A 29 12.48 24.40 -17.43
C TYR A 29 13.48 24.75 -16.33
N LEU A 30 14.16 25.88 -16.48
CA LEU A 30 15.15 26.39 -15.55
C LEU A 30 14.65 27.70 -14.94
N ASP A 31 14.89 27.91 -13.66
CA ASP A 31 14.68 29.19 -13.00
C ASP A 31 15.61 30.23 -13.62
N GLU A 32 15.08 31.34 -14.13
CA GLU A 32 15.88 32.37 -14.85
C GLU A 32 16.96 32.99 -13.98
N LYS A 33 16.77 33.09 -12.66
CA LYS A 33 17.70 33.78 -11.76
C LYS A 33 18.82 32.85 -11.29
N THR A 34 18.49 31.60 -11.02
CA THR A 34 19.44 30.66 -10.41
C THR A 34 19.98 29.64 -11.40
N ALA A 35 19.38 29.55 -12.60
CA ALA A 35 19.64 28.52 -13.61
C ALA A 35 19.42 27.07 -13.09
N GLN A 36 18.75 26.92 -11.96
CA GLN A 36 18.42 25.60 -11.42
C GLN A 36 17.26 24.98 -12.19
N LEU A 37 17.34 23.68 -12.39
CA LEU A 37 16.25 22.89 -12.99
C LEU A 37 15.04 22.88 -12.04
N VAL A 38 13.85 23.19 -12.58
CA VAL A 38 12.59 23.24 -11.81
C VAL A 38 11.55 22.25 -12.34
N ARG A 39 11.62 21.90 -13.64
CA ARG A 39 10.72 20.92 -14.27
C ARG A 39 11.38 20.30 -15.48
N VAL A 40 11.05 19.03 -15.75
CA VAL A 40 11.30 18.33 -17.01
C VAL A 40 10.02 17.64 -17.44
N ASP A 41 9.66 17.81 -18.71
CA ASP A 41 8.59 17.08 -19.37
C ASP A 41 9.23 16.17 -20.44
N GLU A 42 8.87 14.88 -20.46
CA GLU A 42 9.45 13.91 -21.36
C GLU A 42 8.34 13.16 -22.12
N ASP A 43 8.49 13.07 -23.44
CA ASP A 43 7.79 12.15 -24.32
C ASP A 43 8.73 10.94 -24.55
N ARG A 44 8.39 9.79 -23.99
CA ARG A 44 9.27 8.61 -23.97
C ARG A 44 8.95 7.61 -25.08
N ASP A 45 7.73 7.60 -25.54
CA ASP A 45 7.27 6.68 -26.59
C ASP A 45 7.23 7.33 -27.98
N TYR A 46 7.54 8.66 -28.05
CA TYR A 46 7.61 9.42 -29.29
C TYR A 46 6.27 9.55 -30.02
N ASP A 47 5.17 9.62 -29.26
CA ASP A 47 3.83 9.81 -29.83
C ASP A 47 3.45 11.29 -30.02
N GLY A 48 4.32 12.21 -29.58
CA GLY A 48 4.14 13.66 -29.62
C GLY A 48 3.43 14.22 -28.39
N ARG A 49 3.27 13.43 -27.33
CA ARG A 49 2.72 13.85 -26.05
C ARG A 49 3.71 13.55 -24.94
N PHE A 50 3.65 14.33 -23.86
CA PHE A 50 4.48 14.04 -22.71
C PHE A 50 3.85 12.95 -21.86
N ASP A 51 4.66 11.95 -21.48
CA ASP A 51 4.32 10.84 -20.59
C ASP A 51 4.80 11.09 -19.17
N VAL A 52 5.81 11.94 -18.98
CA VAL A 52 6.44 12.14 -17.68
C VAL A 52 6.61 13.61 -17.37
N TRP A 53 6.17 14.02 -16.19
CA TRP A 53 6.32 15.37 -15.67
C TRP A 53 7.09 15.35 -14.35
N SER A 54 8.34 15.76 -14.38
CA SER A 54 9.24 15.78 -13.23
C SER A 54 9.40 17.19 -12.68
N ARG A 55 9.16 17.39 -11.38
CA ARG A 55 9.34 18.67 -10.69
C ARG A 55 10.50 18.58 -9.72
N TYR A 56 11.31 19.64 -9.69
CA TYR A 56 12.53 19.74 -8.89
C TYR A 56 12.41 20.85 -7.85
N GLU A 57 12.86 20.57 -6.63
CA GLU A 57 13.00 21.56 -5.57
C GLU A 57 14.45 21.62 -5.13
N ALA A 58 15.01 22.82 -5.09
CA ALA A 58 16.43 23.05 -4.80
C ALA A 58 17.41 22.17 -5.63
N GLY A 59 17.03 21.86 -6.88
CA GLY A 59 17.83 21.04 -7.80
C GLY A 59 17.70 19.54 -7.61
N ALA A 60 16.90 19.08 -6.66
CA ALA A 60 16.60 17.65 -6.45
C ALA A 60 15.18 17.31 -6.93
N LEU A 61 15.00 16.12 -7.52
CA LEU A 61 13.68 15.61 -7.89
C LEU A 61 12.80 15.53 -6.63
N ALA A 62 11.62 16.14 -6.70
CA ALA A 62 10.65 16.16 -5.60
C ALA A 62 9.37 15.38 -5.93
N VAL A 63 8.85 15.53 -7.14
CA VAL A 63 7.63 14.88 -7.59
C VAL A 63 7.81 14.45 -9.04
N ARG A 64 7.28 13.28 -9.38
CA ARG A 64 7.12 12.80 -10.75
C ARG A 64 5.69 12.32 -10.96
N GLU A 65 5.11 12.72 -12.07
CA GLU A 65 3.82 12.25 -12.56
C GLU A 65 4.10 11.45 -13.83
N LEU A 66 3.42 10.31 -14.02
CA LEU A 66 3.61 9.44 -15.18
C LEU A 66 2.26 9.09 -15.78
N ASP A 67 2.18 9.18 -17.11
CA ASP A 67 1.15 8.58 -17.93
C ASP A 67 1.69 7.22 -18.40
N GLU A 68 1.20 6.13 -17.81
CA GLU A 68 1.70 4.77 -18.11
C GLU A 68 0.82 4.07 -19.16
N ASN A 69 -0.39 4.58 -19.40
CA ASN A 69 -1.34 4.01 -20.34
C ASN A 69 -1.43 4.78 -21.69
N GLY A 70 -0.82 5.97 -21.81
CA GLY A 70 -0.78 6.78 -23.02
C GLY A 70 -2.06 7.56 -23.31
N ASP A 71 -2.92 7.79 -22.30
CA ASP A 71 -4.19 8.53 -22.51
C ASP A 71 -4.02 10.06 -22.39
N GLY A 72 -2.84 10.54 -22.05
CA GLY A 72 -2.50 11.95 -21.87
C GLY A 72 -2.78 12.47 -20.46
N LYS A 73 -3.03 11.60 -19.49
CA LYS A 73 -3.22 11.94 -18.09
C LYS A 73 -2.32 11.09 -17.21
N PRO A 74 -1.82 11.64 -16.08
CA PRO A 74 -1.04 10.83 -15.16
C PRO A 74 -1.87 9.72 -14.51
N ASP A 75 -1.31 8.48 -14.53
CA ASP A 75 -1.80 7.31 -13.81
C ASP A 75 -0.97 7.02 -12.57
N ALA A 76 0.25 7.56 -12.46
CA ALA A 76 1.09 7.35 -11.30
C ALA A 76 1.73 8.65 -10.82
N TRP A 77 1.87 8.76 -9.51
CA TRP A 77 2.42 9.90 -8.80
C TRP A 77 3.49 9.44 -7.81
N GLU A 78 4.70 9.89 -8.01
CA GLU A 78 5.85 9.56 -7.19
C GLU A 78 6.33 10.80 -6.42
N ARG A 79 6.66 10.61 -5.15
CA ARG A 79 7.28 11.63 -4.30
C ARG A 79 8.67 11.21 -3.88
N TYR A 80 9.57 12.17 -3.85
CA TYR A 80 10.97 11.96 -3.52
C TYR A 80 11.39 12.88 -2.37
N ALA A 81 12.24 12.35 -1.49
CA ALA A 81 12.91 13.11 -0.44
C ALA A 81 14.38 12.70 -0.38
N ASN A 82 15.29 13.68 -0.38
CA ASN A 82 16.74 13.42 -0.36
C ASN A 82 17.20 12.46 -1.48
N GLY A 83 16.63 12.60 -2.68
CA GLY A 83 16.96 11.79 -3.85
C GLY A 83 16.42 10.35 -3.83
N ARG A 84 15.55 10.01 -2.88
CA ARG A 84 14.95 8.68 -2.73
C ARG A 84 13.45 8.76 -2.84
N MET A 85 12.83 7.76 -3.49
CA MET A 85 11.37 7.65 -3.52
C MET A 85 10.86 7.37 -2.09
N VAL A 86 9.85 8.13 -1.67
CA VAL A 86 9.20 7.94 -0.36
C VAL A 86 7.75 7.47 -0.51
N SER A 87 7.10 7.76 -1.63
CA SER A 87 5.78 7.21 -1.94
C SER A 87 5.53 7.13 -3.45
N ARG A 88 4.69 6.19 -3.82
CA ARG A 88 4.07 6.08 -5.15
C ARG A 88 2.58 5.83 -4.96
N GLU A 89 1.76 6.52 -5.75
CA GLU A 89 0.31 6.34 -5.83
C GLU A 89 -0.02 6.00 -7.28
N VAL A 90 -1.01 5.13 -7.51
CA VAL A 90 -1.37 4.65 -8.86
C VAL A 90 -2.89 4.60 -9.00
N ASP A 91 -3.38 5.12 -10.11
CA ASP A 91 -4.73 4.90 -10.66
C ASP A 91 -4.61 3.73 -11.64
N ARG A 92 -5.08 2.55 -11.28
CA ARG A 92 -4.88 1.32 -12.07
C ARG A 92 -5.95 1.10 -13.12
N ASP A 93 -7.15 1.58 -12.87
CA ASP A 93 -8.30 1.37 -13.75
C ASP A 93 -8.59 2.59 -14.64
N GLY A 94 -7.84 3.71 -14.46
CA GLY A 94 -7.96 4.91 -15.26
C GLY A 94 -9.22 5.73 -14.98
N ASN A 95 -9.84 5.53 -13.80
CA ASN A 95 -11.07 6.26 -13.44
C ASN A 95 -10.81 7.66 -12.86
N GLY A 96 -9.54 8.00 -12.60
CA GLY A 96 -9.08 9.26 -12.02
C GLY A 96 -8.98 9.23 -10.49
N ALA A 97 -9.35 8.14 -9.83
CA ALA A 97 -9.10 7.88 -8.43
C ALA A 97 -7.79 7.06 -8.27
N ARG A 98 -7.19 7.10 -7.11
CA ARG A 98 -5.98 6.32 -6.83
C ARG A 98 -6.36 5.06 -6.08
N ASP A 99 -5.98 3.90 -6.64
CA ASP A 99 -6.35 2.58 -6.13
C ASP A 99 -5.23 1.92 -5.37
N ALA A 100 -3.98 2.34 -5.59
CA ALA A 100 -2.83 1.73 -4.94
C ALA A 100 -1.86 2.78 -4.41
N PHE A 101 -1.35 2.53 -3.21
CA PHE A 101 -0.46 3.42 -2.49
C PHE A 101 0.71 2.61 -1.95
N TYR A 102 1.93 3.06 -2.22
CA TYR A 102 3.18 2.42 -1.82
C TYR A 102 4.00 3.40 -0.99
N LEU A 103 4.46 2.98 0.17
CA LEU A 103 5.30 3.75 1.06
C LEU A 103 6.68 3.12 1.17
N TYR A 104 7.72 3.94 1.02
CA TYR A 104 9.12 3.51 1.07
C TYR A 104 9.87 4.19 2.21
N GLN A 105 10.75 3.43 2.87
CA GLN A 105 11.73 3.94 3.83
C GLN A 105 13.11 3.37 3.49
N ALA A 106 14.11 4.25 3.37
CA ALA A 106 15.48 3.87 3.02
C ALA A 106 15.56 2.92 1.80
N ASP A 107 14.82 3.26 0.73
CA ASP A 107 14.69 2.51 -0.54
C ASP A 107 14.01 1.13 -0.40
N ALA A 108 13.47 0.79 0.75
CA ALA A 108 12.69 -0.41 0.96
C ALA A 108 11.18 -0.09 1.00
N LEU A 109 10.38 -0.90 0.33
CA LEU A 109 8.93 -0.88 0.47
C LEU A 109 8.56 -1.32 1.90
N VAL A 110 7.77 -0.51 2.60
CA VAL A 110 7.35 -0.81 3.98
C VAL A 110 5.85 -1.01 4.12
N GLU A 111 5.06 -0.43 3.21
CA GLU A 111 3.61 -0.58 3.23
C GLU A 111 3.04 -0.46 1.81
N GLU A 112 2.05 -1.29 1.52
CA GLU A 112 1.15 -1.17 0.38
C GLU A 112 -0.28 -1.04 0.89
N ARG A 113 -1.09 -0.22 0.21
CA ARG A 113 -2.54 -0.12 0.42
C ARG A 113 -3.23 -0.24 -0.93
N HIS A 114 -4.33 -0.96 -0.97
CA HIS A 114 -5.08 -1.20 -2.18
C HIS A 114 -6.57 -1.00 -1.93
N ASP A 115 -7.18 -0.17 -2.77
CA ASP A 115 -8.62 -0.16 -3.03
C ASP A 115 -8.82 -1.11 -4.22
N THR A 116 -9.34 -2.28 -3.97
CA THR A 116 -9.56 -3.31 -5.00
C THR A 116 -11.01 -3.36 -5.45
N SER A 117 -11.91 -2.77 -4.67
CA SER A 117 -13.34 -2.65 -4.96
C SER A 117 -13.65 -1.44 -5.83
N GLY A 118 -12.80 -0.39 -5.80
CA GLY A 118 -13.00 0.88 -6.51
C GLY A 118 -14.03 1.80 -5.83
N ASP A 119 -14.30 1.60 -4.53
CA ASP A 119 -15.26 2.40 -3.78
C ASP A 119 -14.63 3.63 -3.09
N GLY A 120 -13.30 3.79 -3.23
CA GLY A 120 -12.51 4.86 -2.64
C GLY A 120 -12.03 4.57 -1.22
N LYS A 121 -12.24 3.35 -0.71
CA LYS A 121 -11.71 2.89 0.57
C LYS A 121 -10.65 1.82 0.35
N VAL A 122 -9.76 1.68 1.33
CA VAL A 122 -8.70 0.69 1.28
C VAL A 122 -9.23 -0.66 1.75
N ASP A 123 -9.23 -1.66 0.86
CA ASP A 123 -9.68 -3.04 1.17
C ASP A 123 -8.53 -3.90 1.70
N ARG A 124 -7.28 -3.52 1.41
CA ARG A 124 -6.12 -4.32 1.79
C ARG A 124 -4.92 -3.46 2.13
N ILE A 125 -4.27 -3.78 3.25
CA ILE A 125 -2.97 -3.22 3.65
C ILE A 125 -1.98 -4.36 3.81
N VAL A 126 -0.76 -4.18 3.28
CA VAL A 126 0.35 -5.13 3.41
C VAL A 126 1.54 -4.39 4.02
N ARG A 127 2.15 -4.97 5.06
CA ARG A 127 3.31 -4.37 5.74
C ARG A 127 4.53 -5.25 5.65
N TYR A 128 5.67 -4.59 5.48
CA TYR A 128 6.97 -5.23 5.34
C TYR A 128 7.97 -4.69 6.35
N GLN A 129 8.88 -5.54 6.79
CA GLN A 129 10.09 -5.16 7.51
C GLN A 129 11.31 -5.60 6.68
N GLY A 130 11.96 -4.64 6.05
CA GLY A 130 12.92 -4.92 5.00
C GLY A 130 12.22 -5.51 3.77
N ARG A 131 12.53 -6.77 3.43
CA ARG A 131 11.86 -7.48 2.32
C ARG A 131 10.86 -8.52 2.80
N ARG A 132 10.63 -8.63 4.11
CA ARG A 132 9.78 -9.65 4.72
C ARG A 132 8.38 -9.13 4.95
N LEU A 133 7.39 -9.89 4.55
CA LEU A 133 6.01 -9.69 4.92
C LEU A 133 5.86 -9.88 6.44
N THR A 134 5.25 -8.92 7.12
CA THR A 134 5.03 -8.96 8.57
C THR A 134 3.56 -8.96 8.95
N ALA A 135 2.73 -8.27 8.17
CA ALA A 135 1.30 -8.21 8.44
C ALA A 135 0.49 -7.96 7.16
N THR A 136 -0.75 -8.43 7.16
CA THR A 136 -1.80 -8.00 6.22
C THR A 136 -3.07 -7.66 6.99
N GLU A 137 -3.80 -6.68 6.48
CA GLU A 137 -5.13 -6.31 6.93
C GLU A 137 -6.06 -6.33 5.72
N GLU A 138 -7.26 -6.85 5.86
CA GLU A 138 -8.20 -7.02 4.76
C GLU A 138 -9.62 -6.68 5.20
N ASP A 139 -10.35 -5.99 4.33
CA ASP A 139 -11.81 -5.93 4.32
C ASP A 139 -12.29 -7.15 3.52
N ARG A 140 -12.88 -8.12 4.19
CA ARG A 140 -13.28 -9.38 3.57
C ARG A 140 -14.76 -9.44 3.21
N ASP A 141 -15.58 -8.67 3.89
CA ASP A 141 -17.02 -8.64 3.62
C ASP A 141 -17.43 -7.47 2.70
N GLY A 142 -16.51 -6.51 2.44
CA GLY A 142 -16.70 -5.42 1.50
C GLY A 142 -17.55 -4.27 2.04
N ASP A 143 -17.58 -4.10 3.37
CA ASP A 143 -18.32 -3.00 4.00
C ASP A 143 -17.52 -1.69 4.06
N GLY A 144 -16.24 -1.75 3.67
CA GLY A 144 -15.29 -0.65 3.66
C GLY A 144 -14.62 -0.43 5.01
N GLN A 145 -14.62 -1.44 5.89
CA GLN A 145 -13.84 -1.50 7.12
C GLN A 145 -12.97 -2.76 7.09
N LEU A 146 -11.74 -2.65 7.62
CA LEU A 146 -10.86 -3.81 7.73
C LEU A 146 -11.35 -4.72 8.85
N ASP A 147 -11.58 -5.99 8.53
CA ASP A 147 -12.17 -6.98 9.42
C ASP A 147 -11.28 -8.21 9.69
N SER A 148 -10.11 -8.28 9.03
CA SER A 148 -9.18 -9.40 9.17
C SER A 148 -7.74 -8.91 9.24
N TRP A 149 -7.00 -9.32 10.28
CA TRP A 149 -5.61 -8.95 10.51
C TRP A 149 -4.77 -10.21 10.64
N SER A 150 -3.76 -10.36 9.76
CA SER A 150 -2.84 -11.50 9.79
C SER A 150 -1.43 -11.04 10.12
N SER A 151 -0.76 -11.76 11.02
CA SER A 151 0.66 -11.57 11.34
C SER A 151 1.48 -12.72 10.81
N TYR A 152 2.68 -12.42 10.32
CA TYR A 152 3.58 -13.38 9.70
C TYR A 152 4.88 -13.50 10.49
N GLY A 153 5.36 -14.72 10.62
CA GLY A 153 6.68 -15.07 11.16
C GLY A 153 7.49 -15.84 10.13
N LEU A 154 8.65 -16.35 10.56
CA LEU A 154 9.47 -17.23 9.72
C LEU A 154 9.39 -18.65 10.24
N ASP A 155 9.28 -19.62 9.34
CA ASP A 155 9.50 -21.03 9.67
C ASP A 155 11.01 -21.34 9.84
N ALA A 156 11.33 -22.59 10.13
CA ALA A 156 12.70 -23.06 10.33
C ALA A 156 13.58 -22.92 9.06
N ASN A 157 12.98 -22.76 7.89
CA ASN A 157 13.65 -22.60 6.60
C ASN A 157 13.76 -21.13 6.19
N GLY A 158 13.22 -20.20 7.02
CA GLY A 158 13.19 -18.77 6.73
C GLY A 158 12.07 -18.35 5.75
N VAL A 159 11.05 -19.21 5.57
CA VAL A 159 9.87 -18.90 4.76
C VAL A 159 8.82 -18.18 5.61
N GLU A 160 8.21 -17.15 5.06
CA GLU A 160 7.14 -16.41 5.72
C GLU A 160 5.89 -17.28 5.83
N VAL A 161 5.39 -17.41 7.05
CA VAL A 161 4.20 -18.19 7.39
C VAL A 161 3.30 -17.38 8.31
N VAL A 162 1.99 -17.57 8.16
CA VAL A 162 1.02 -16.99 9.10
C VAL A 162 1.24 -17.60 10.49
N VAL A 163 1.32 -16.73 11.49
CA VAL A 163 1.44 -17.14 12.91
C VAL A 163 0.23 -16.74 13.74
N ARG A 164 -0.52 -15.72 13.30
CA ARG A 164 -1.73 -15.23 13.97
C ARG A 164 -2.70 -14.65 12.96
N VAL A 165 -3.99 -14.90 13.16
CA VAL A 165 -5.09 -14.20 12.47
C VAL A 165 -6.08 -13.72 13.52
N GLU A 166 -6.50 -12.48 13.36
CA GLU A 166 -7.55 -11.86 14.15
C GLU A 166 -8.69 -11.50 13.21
N ARG A 167 -9.93 -11.63 13.66
CA ARG A 167 -11.11 -11.28 12.86
C ARG A 167 -12.15 -10.56 13.69
N ASP A 168 -12.74 -9.56 13.09
CA ASP A 168 -14.01 -8.99 13.52
C ASP A 168 -15.13 -9.78 12.82
N ALA A 169 -15.69 -10.75 13.50
CA ALA A 169 -16.76 -11.57 12.95
C ALA A 169 -18.14 -10.95 13.20
N LYS A 170 -18.21 -9.86 13.97
CA LYS A 170 -19.46 -9.16 14.33
C LYS A 170 -19.63 -7.82 13.61
N GLY A 171 -18.57 -7.30 12.97
CA GLY A 171 -18.61 -6.05 12.22
C GLY A 171 -18.73 -4.80 13.10
N ASP A 172 -18.14 -4.82 14.30
CA ASP A 172 -18.15 -3.68 15.22
C ASP A 172 -16.82 -2.89 15.22
N GLY A 173 -15.87 -3.29 14.38
CA GLY A 173 -14.54 -2.69 14.24
C GLY A 173 -13.53 -3.21 15.25
N ARG A 174 -13.83 -4.29 15.98
CA ARG A 174 -12.92 -4.92 16.96
C ARG A 174 -12.81 -6.42 16.71
N PRO A 175 -11.59 -6.98 16.77
CA PRO A 175 -11.44 -8.42 16.68
C PRO A 175 -12.14 -9.14 17.82
N ASP A 176 -12.92 -10.17 17.50
CA ASP A 176 -13.58 -11.06 18.45
C ASP A 176 -13.19 -12.53 18.27
N VAL A 177 -12.43 -12.86 17.21
CA VAL A 177 -11.85 -14.18 16.97
C VAL A 177 -10.35 -14.06 16.78
N PHE A 178 -9.59 -14.87 17.54
CA PHE A 178 -8.13 -14.89 17.49
C PHE A 178 -7.65 -16.32 17.22
N GLU A 179 -6.86 -16.50 16.17
CA GLU A 179 -6.33 -17.80 15.78
C GLU A 179 -4.80 -17.77 15.78
N SER A 180 -4.17 -18.75 16.42
CA SER A 180 -2.71 -18.91 16.45
C SER A 180 -2.31 -20.17 15.70
N PHE A 181 -1.25 -20.05 14.93
CA PHE A 181 -0.76 -21.09 14.03
C PHE A 181 0.70 -21.44 14.35
N GLU A 182 1.04 -22.70 14.15
CA GLU A 182 2.41 -23.23 14.25
C GLU A 182 2.78 -24.06 13.03
N GLN A 183 4.07 -24.22 12.82
CA GLN A 183 4.59 -25.14 11.81
C GLN A 183 4.71 -26.55 12.39
N GLN A 184 3.97 -27.49 11.81
CA GLN A 184 4.03 -28.91 12.17
C GLN A 184 4.20 -29.74 10.87
N ASP A 185 5.28 -30.51 10.77
CA ASP A 185 5.60 -31.32 9.60
C ASP A 185 5.58 -30.52 8.26
N GLY A 186 6.09 -29.28 8.30
CA GLY A 186 6.16 -28.37 7.14
C GLY A 186 4.81 -27.78 6.70
N LYS A 187 3.78 -27.86 7.54
CA LYS A 187 2.46 -27.27 7.31
C LYS A 187 2.12 -26.27 8.40
N THR A 188 1.50 -25.18 8.02
CA THR A 188 0.87 -24.25 8.96
C THR A 188 -0.41 -24.87 9.49
N VAL A 189 -0.49 -25.10 10.79
CA VAL A 189 -1.65 -25.71 11.45
C VAL A 189 -2.18 -24.80 12.55
N LEU A 190 -3.50 -24.72 12.69
CA LEU A 190 -4.16 -24.04 13.78
C LEU A 190 -3.86 -24.80 15.07
N VAL A 191 -3.36 -24.11 16.10
CA VAL A 191 -3.08 -24.69 17.42
C VAL A 191 -3.97 -24.12 18.51
N ARG A 192 -4.48 -22.90 18.33
CA ARG A 192 -5.33 -22.22 19.32
C ARG A 192 -6.31 -21.30 18.60
N ARG A 193 -7.57 -21.30 19.08
CA ARG A 193 -8.60 -20.34 18.72
C ARG A 193 -9.26 -19.81 19.99
N GLU A 194 -9.40 -18.50 20.07
CA GLU A 194 -10.06 -17.78 21.16
C GLU A 194 -11.21 -16.97 20.55
N GLU A 195 -12.34 -16.94 21.27
CA GLU A 195 -13.55 -16.23 20.83
C GLU A 195 -14.08 -15.39 22.00
N ASP A 196 -14.24 -14.09 21.77
CA ASP A 196 -14.94 -13.15 22.65
C ASP A 196 -16.39 -13.05 22.18
N VAL A 197 -17.25 -13.85 22.77
CA VAL A 197 -18.65 -13.99 22.34
C VAL A 197 -19.52 -12.85 22.86
N ASN A 198 -19.21 -12.34 24.06
CA ASN A 198 -19.98 -11.31 24.75
C ASN A 198 -19.44 -9.88 24.53
N GLN A 199 -18.28 -9.72 23.89
CA GLN A 199 -17.60 -8.45 23.57
C GLN A 199 -17.14 -7.66 24.81
N ASP A 200 -16.76 -8.35 25.87
CA ASP A 200 -16.22 -7.70 27.06
C ASP A 200 -14.68 -7.51 27.00
N GLY A 201 -14.04 -7.99 25.95
CA GLY A 201 -12.59 -7.93 25.72
C GLY A 201 -11.83 -9.12 26.32
N SER A 202 -12.55 -10.14 26.81
CA SER A 202 -11.98 -11.38 27.34
C SER A 202 -12.41 -12.56 26.47
N ALA A 203 -11.55 -13.58 26.33
CA ALA A 203 -11.93 -14.79 25.62
C ALA A 203 -12.91 -15.62 26.44
N ASP A 204 -14.11 -15.85 25.90
CA ASP A 204 -15.17 -16.69 26.51
C ASP A 204 -15.01 -18.16 26.15
N VAL A 205 -14.45 -18.43 24.96
CA VAL A 205 -14.23 -19.79 24.47
C VAL A 205 -12.79 -19.93 24.00
N ILE A 206 -12.09 -20.92 24.53
CA ILE A 206 -10.73 -21.25 24.13
C ILE A 206 -10.68 -22.68 23.61
N SER A 207 -10.31 -22.86 22.34
CA SER A 207 -10.15 -24.13 21.67
C SER A 207 -8.69 -24.41 21.36
N ILE A 208 -8.19 -25.57 21.78
CA ILE A 208 -6.81 -26.03 21.56
C ILE A 208 -6.84 -27.20 20.57
N TYR A 209 -5.90 -27.17 19.62
CA TYR A 209 -5.80 -28.14 18.54
C TYR A 209 -4.43 -28.83 18.58
N ASP A 210 -4.39 -30.10 18.27
CA ASP A 210 -3.19 -30.89 17.98
C ASP A 210 -3.32 -31.50 16.59
N LYS A 211 -2.35 -31.20 15.72
CA LYS A 211 -2.35 -31.64 14.31
C LYS A 211 -3.68 -31.37 13.58
N GLY A 212 -4.25 -30.21 13.84
CA GLY A 212 -5.51 -29.75 13.23
C GLY A 212 -6.78 -30.40 13.82
N LYS A 213 -6.66 -31.19 14.90
CA LYS A 213 -7.81 -31.80 15.60
C LYS A 213 -8.03 -31.09 16.93
N LEU A 214 -9.28 -30.74 17.23
CA LEU A 214 -9.66 -30.17 18.52
C LEU A 214 -9.38 -31.21 19.63
N VAL A 215 -8.54 -30.84 20.59
CA VAL A 215 -8.17 -31.69 21.75
C VAL A 215 -8.71 -31.17 23.07
N LYS A 216 -8.98 -29.86 23.15
CA LYS A 216 -9.53 -29.25 24.36
C LYS A 216 -10.38 -28.03 23.97
N ARG A 217 -11.50 -27.87 24.67
CA ARG A 217 -12.31 -26.64 24.63
C ARG A 217 -12.62 -26.21 26.07
N GLU A 218 -12.35 -24.98 26.38
CA GLU A 218 -12.67 -24.33 27.65
C GLU A 218 -13.71 -23.26 27.38
N ILE A 219 -14.72 -23.19 28.23
CA ILE A 219 -15.71 -22.11 28.25
C ILE A 219 -15.48 -21.37 29.55
N THR A 220 -15.04 -20.12 29.46
CA THR A 220 -14.68 -19.27 30.62
C THR A 220 -15.86 -18.45 31.08
N ASP A 221 -16.80 -18.10 30.17
CA ASP A 221 -18.06 -17.44 30.54
C ASP A 221 -19.11 -18.48 30.96
N PRO A 222 -19.55 -18.48 32.23
CA PRO A 222 -20.57 -19.40 32.70
C PRO A 222 -21.92 -19.27 32.00
N SER A 223 -22.24 -18.12 31.41
CA SER A 223 -23.50 -17.88 30.73
C SER A 223 -23.63 -18.66 29.41
N LEU A 224 -22.50 -19.08 28.84
CA LEU A 224 -22.45 -19.88 27.60
C LEU A 224 -22.50 -21.39 27.85
N THR A 225 -22.49 -21.85 29.09
CA THR A 225 -22.65 -23.26 29.44
C THR A 225 -24.12 -23.66 29.45
N PRO A 226 -24.54 -24.69 28.64
CA PRO A 226 -25.90 -25.20 28.75
C PRO A 226 -26.16 -25.73 30.16
N LEU A 227 -27.30 -25.37 30.76
CA LEU A 227 -27.78 -25.94 32.00
C LEU A 227 -28.10 -27.43 31.87
#